data_aaf2fa125396287af8d5507dbb946a98
#
_entry.id   aaf2fa125396287af8d5507dbb946a98
#
_cell.length_a   1.000
_cell.length_b   1.000
_cell.length_c   1.000
_cell.angle_alpha   90.00
_cell.angle_beta   90.00
_cell.angle_gamma   90.00
#
_symmetry.space_group_name_H-M   'P 1'
#
loop_
_entity.id
_entity.type
_entity.pdbx_description
1 polymer ?
#
loop_
_entity_poly.entity_id
_entity_poly.type
_entity_poly.pdbx_seq_one_letter_code
_entity_poly.pdbx_strand_id
1 'polypeptide(L)'
;VYESAVATSRGVAASARETGCYLAAFSLATERDDTQTGFGFSVGRHPGELSAETAGTDAAERATRLLGAAKAPSRRLTVVLDPYVTARLLGIVGATLSGEAVLKGRSLFADRMDEAVGAPSLTLVDDATDPDAFTASAIDAEGLATRRIPLITDGVLKSFLYDTYTARRAGVSSTGSAVRGGFKGTPGVGAHALSLTPGTRSQDEIVASIDDGLLVQGVTGLHSGVNAVSGDFSVGAEGLRIRGGETAEPVREVTIASTIQRLLLDVAEVGSDLEWLPMSAAGVTLAIADVTMSGT
;
A
#
# COMPACT_ATOMS: atom_id res chain seq x y z
N VAL A 1 -21.11 -11.16 -2.22
CA VAL A 1 -20.95 -12.34 -1.31
C VAL A 1 -20.01 -13.30 -1.97
N TYR A 2 -19.00 -13.72 -1.26
CA TYR A 2 -18.01 -14.71 -1.68
C TYR A 2 -18.17 -15.94 -0.80
N GLU A 3 -18.26 -17.12 -1.39
CA GLU A 3 -18.27 -18.38 -0.64
C GLU A 3 -17.13 -19.25 -1.17
N SER A 4 -16.31 -19.75 -0.27
CA SER A 4 -15.19 -20.61 -0.59
C SER A 4 -15.20 -21.85 0.30
N ALA A 5 -14.76 -22.98 -0.24
CA ALA A 5 -14.54 -24.18 0.52
C ALA A 5 -13.28 -24.89 0.05
N VAL A 6 -12.53 -25.43 1.00
CA VAL A 6 -11.31 -26.19 0.75
C VAL A 6 -11.45 -27.55 1.43
N ALA A 7 -11.23 -28.62 0.68
CA ALA A 7 -11.15 -29.96 1.21
C ALA A 7 -9.91 -30.67 0.63
N THR A 8 -9.18 -31.38 1.48
CA THR A 8 -7.95 -32.08 1.08
C THR A 8 -7.98 -33.54 1.56
N SER A 9 -7.22 -34.39 0.89
CA SER A 9 -7.04 -35.80 1.31
C SER A 9 -6.29 -35.96 2.62
N ARG A 10 -5.74 -34.85 3.17
CA ARG A 10 -5.02 -34.80 4.46
C ARG A 10 -5.88 -34.29 5.63
N GLY A 11 -7.20 -34.22 5.42
CA GLY A 11 -8.18 -33.93 6.46
C GLY A 11 -8.47 -32.42 6.67
N VAL A 12 -7.95 -31.54 5.83
CA VAL A 12 -8.42 -30.15 5.83
C VAL A 12 -9.81 -30.12 5.22
N ALA A 13 -10.78 -29.57 5.94
CA ALA A 13 -12.12 -29.26 5.48
C ALA A 13 -12.55 -27.94 6.10
N ALA A 14 -12.58 -26.89 5.33
CA ALA A 14 -12.89 -25.54 5.79
C ALA A 14 -13.74 -24.81 4.76
N SER A 15 -14.61 -23.93 5.22
CA SER A 15 -15.37 -23.03 4.37
C SER A 15 -15.46 -21.64 5.00
N ALA A 16 -15.53 -20.64 4.16
CA ALA A 16 -15.75 -19.26 4.57
C ALA A 16 -16.80 -18.62 3.68
N ARG A 17 -17.53 -17.68 4.26
CA ARG A 17 -18.44 -16.80 3.55
C ARG A 17 -18.08 -15.37 3.89
N GLU A 18 -17.80 -14.58 2.87
CA GLU A 18 -17.31 -13.23 3.00
C GLU A 18 -18.18 -12.27 2.18
N THR A 19 -18.24 -11.04 2.62
CA THR A 19 -18.85 -9.96 1.89
C THR A 19 -17.81 -8.85 1.70
N GLY A 20 -17.85 -8.20 0.59
CA GLY A 20 -17.10 -6.99 0.31
C GLY A 20 -17.80 -6.27 -0.83
N CYS A 21 -17.87 -4.97 -0.74
CA CYS A 21 -18.40 -4.12 -1.77
C CYS A 21 -17.58 -2.83 -1.83
N TYR A 22 -17.52 -2.24 -2.98
CA TYR A 22 -16.91 -0.93 -3.15
C TYR A 22 -17.65 -0.14 -4.22
N LEU A 23 -17.51 1.16 -4.14
CA LEU A 23 -17.93 2.12 -5.14
C LEU A 23 -16.69 2.90 -5.56
N ALA A 24 -16.52 3.11 -6.86
CA ALA A 24 -15.47 3.93 -7.41
C ALA A 24 -16.09 5.05 -8.23
N ALA A 25 -15.60 6.26 -8.05
CA ALA A 25 -15.92 7.41 -8.89
C ALA A 25 -14.67 7.84 -9.66
N PHE A 26 -14.87 8.24 -10.91
CA PHE A 26 -13.84 8.85 -11.76
C PHE A 26 -14.36 10.17 -12.27
N SER A 27 -13.58 11.22 -12.11
CA SER A 27 -13.92 12.57 -12.53
C SER A 27 -12.92 13.08 -13.58
N LEU A 28 -13.43 13.91 -14.49
CA LEU A 28 -12.63 14.68 -15.42
C LEU A 28 -12.86 16.15 -15.09
N ALA A 29 -11.80 16.90 -14.85
CA ALA A 29 -11.83 18.35 -14.73
C ALA A 29 -11.12 18.96 -15.95
N THR A 30 -11.75 19.91 -16.59
CA THR A 30 -11.19 20.58 -17.79
C THR A 30 -11.22 22.08 -17.60
N GLU A 31 -10.07 22.69 -17.79
CA GLU A 31 -9.94 24.14 -17.88
C GLU A 31 -9.13 24.49 -19.14
N ARG A 32 -9.75 25.19 -20.08
CA ARG A 32 -9.19 25.48 -21.41
C ARG A 32 -8.76 24.18 -22.14
N ASP A 33 -7.44 24.02 -22.39
CA ASP A 33 -6.86 22.84 -23.06
C ASP A 33 -6.28 21.82 -22.08
N ASP A 34 -6.35 22.06 -20.76
CA ASP A 34 -5.87 21.17 -19.74
C ASP A 34 -7.01 20.30 -19.19
N THR A 35 -6.86 18.99 -19.26
CA THR A 35 -7.80 18.02 -18.69
C THR A 35 -7.08 17.11 -17.72
N GLN A 36 -7.59 17.05 -16.50
CA GLN A 36 -7.07 16.23 -15.41
C GLN A 36 -8.10 15.19 -14.98
N THR A 37 -7.62 14.08 -14.45
CA THR A 37 -8.45 12.98 -13.96
C THR A 37 -8.30 12.84 -12.46
N GLY A 38 -9.38 12.47 -11.79
CA GLY A 38 -9.38 12.11 -10.40
C GLY A 38 -10.18 10.85 -10.15
N PHE A 39 -9.94 10.21 -9.07
CA PHE A 39 -10.63 9.02 -8.63
C PHE A 39 -10.90 9.10 -7.12
N GLY A 40 -11.97 8.41 -6.69
CA GLY A 40 -12.27 8.24 -5.27
C GLY A 40 -12.92 6.88 -5.06
N PHE A 41 -12.78 6.35 -3.87
CA PHE A 41 -13.32 5.05 -3.49
C PHE A 41 -14.14 5.17 -2.20
N SER A 42 -15.10 4.27 -2.08
CA SER A 42 -15.72 3.94 -0.81
C SER A 42 -15.81 2.42 -0.73
N VAL A 43 -15.33 1.84 0.34
CA VAL A 43 -15.32 0.39 0.55
C VAL A 43 -16.11 0.02 1.79
N GLY A 44 -16.60 -1.20 1.86
CA GLY A 44 -17.31 -1.70 3.02
C GLY A 44 -17.56 -3.20 2.91
N ARG A 45 -18.04 -3.77 3.99
CA ARG A 45 -18.49 -5.18 4.06
C ARG A 45 -19.99 -5.30 3.74
N HIS A 46 -20.70 -4.19 3.81
CA HIS A 46 -22.13 -4.10 3.52
C HIS A 46 -22.44 -2.88 2.66
N PRO A 47 -23.37 -2.95 1.68
CA PRO A 47 -23.69 -1.82 0.81
C PRO A 47 -24.12 -0.53 1.54
N GLY A 48 -24.69 -0.65 2.75
CA GLY A 48 -25.08 0.50 3.56
C GLY A 48 -23.91 1.29 4.17
N GLU A 49 -22.67 0.78 4.08
CA GLU A 49 -21.45 1.45 4.52
C GLU A 49 -20.84 2.31 3.41
N LEU A 50 -21.33 2.16 2.17
CA LEU A 50 -20.79 2.87 1.02
C LEU A 50 -21.31 4.31 0.97
N SER A 51 -20.39 5.26 0.76
CA SER A 51 -20.67 6.67 0.54
C SER A 51 -20.37 7.08 -0.90
N ALA A 52 -21.40 7.31 -1.70
CA ALA A 52 -21.22 7.85 -3.04
C ALA A 52 -20.73 9.31 -3.00
N GLU A 53 -21.11 10.06 -1.96
CA GLU A 53 -20.66 11.42 -1.74
C GLU A 53 -19.14 11.47 -1.52
N THR A 54 -18.59 10.65 -0.62
CA THR A 54 -17.14 10.56 -0.37
C THR A 54 -16.38 10.23 -1.65
N ALA A 55 -16.75 9.13 -2.32
CA ALA A 55 -16.07 8.73 -3.55
C ALA A 55 -16.15 9.79 -4.66
N GLY A 56 -17.31 10.45 -4.80
CA GLY A 56 -17.52 11.51 -5.80
C GLY A 56 -16.75 12.78 -5.48
N THR A 57 -16.74 13.20 -4.22
CA THR A 57 -16.00 14.38 -3.75
C THR A 57 -14.51 14.18 -3.94
N ASP A 58 -13.95 13.04 -3.47
CA ASP A 58 -12.53 12.73 -3.62
C ASP A 58 -12.10 12.71 -5.09
N ALA A 59 -12.91 12.10 -5.96
CA ALA A 59 -12.62 12.08 -7.39
C ALA A 59 -12.61 13.49 -8.00
N ALA A 60 -13.58 14.33 -7.63
CA ALA A 60 -13.67 15.71 -8.14
C ALA A 60 -12.52 16.58 -7.62
N GLU A 61 -12.20 16.49 -6.34
CA GLU A 61 -11.10 17.24 -5.73
C GLU A 61 -9.74 16.85 -6.32
N ARG A 62 -9.46 15.55 -6.48
CA ARG A 62 -8.21 15.08 -7.09
C ARG A 62 -8.06 15.61 -8.53
N ALA A 63 -9.12 15.59 -9.32
CA ALA A 63 -9.08 16.13 -10.68
C ALA A 63 -8.87 17.64 -10.70
N THR A 64 -9.61 18.38 -9.89
CA THR A 64 -9.55 19.85 -9.90
C THR A 64 -8.25 20.42 -9.34
N ARG A 65 -7.68 19.79 -8.31
CA ARG A 65 -6.40 20.19 -7.70
C ARG A 65 -5.21 20.09 -8.66
N LEU A 66 -5.29 19.24 -9.69
CA LEU A 66 -4.24 19.05 -10.69
C LEU A 66 -4.37 19.94 -11.93
N LEU A 67 -5.44 20.77 -12.05
CA LEU A 67 -5.57 21.70 -13.14
C LEU A 67 -4.42 22.72 -13.15
N GLY A 68 -3.83 22.95 -14.32
CA GLY A 68 -2.66 23.80 -14.48
C GLY A 68 -1.35 23.18 -14.01
N ALA A 69 -1.33 21.87 -13.70
CA ALA A 69 -0.11 21.20 -13.25
C ALA A 69 1.01 21.29 -14.28
N ALA A 70 2.21 21.58 -13.80
CA ALA A 70 3.41 21.72 -14.61
C ALA A 70 4.58 20.90 -14.05
N LYS A 71 5.66 20.75 -14.84
CA LYS A 71 6.90 20.18 -14.35
C LYS A 71 7.53 21.06 -13.28
N ALA A 72 8.20 20.45 -12.32
CA ALA A 72 8.94 21.14 -11.28
C ALA A 72 10.45 20.90 -11.45
N PRO A 73 11.32 21.85 -10.98
CA PRO A 73 12.76 21.65 -10.99
C PRO A 73 13.18 20.45 -10.15
N SER A 74 14.22 19.75 -10.64
CA SER A 74 14.80 18.59 -9.93
C SER A 74 15.39 19.00 -8.59
N ARG A 75 15.09 18.22 -7.54
CA ARG A 75 15.59 18.44 -6.17
C ARG A 75 15.41 17.22 -5.27
N ARG A 76 16.05 17.24 -4.12
CA ARG A 76 15.73 16.33 -3.01
C ARG A 76 14.83 17.06 -2.01
N LEU A 77 13.80 16.35 -1.55
CA LEU A 77 12.79 16.95 -0.67
C LEU A 77 12.05 15.84 0.12
N THR A 78 11.24 16.28 1.07
CA THR A 78 10.28 15.38 1.73
C THR A 78 9.09 15.14 0.81
N VAL A 79 8.75 13.86 0.59
CA VAL A 79 7.49 13.49 -0.06
C VAL A 79 6.48 13.04 0.99
N VAL A 80 5.24 13.46 0.82
CA VAL A 80 4.09 12.97 1.58
C VAL A 80 3.28 12.14 0.61
N LEU A 81 3.23 10.83 0.82
CA LEU A 81 2.38 9.94 0.05
C LEU A 81 0.96 10.00 0.62
N ASP A 82 -0.03 10.22 -0.22
CA ASP A 82 -1.41 10.09 0.21
C ASP A 82 -1.77 8.61 0.47
N PRO A 83 -2.88 8.30 1.14
CA PRO A 83 -3.24 6.94 1.49
C PRO A 83 -3.26 5.98 0.30
N TYR A 84 -3.80 6.39 -0.85
CA TYR A 84 -3.84 5.53 -2.04
C TYR A 84 -2.43 5.16 -2.54
N VAL A 85 -1.51 6.11 -2.57
CA VAL A 85 -0.13 5.88 -3.01
C VAL A 85 0.61 4.99 -2.02
N THR A 86 0.41 5.22 -0.72
CA THR A 86 0.98 4.36 0.34
C THR A 86 0.49 2.92 0.22
N ALA A 87 -0.80 2.68 0.03
CA ALA A 87 -1.33 1.33 -0.15
C ALA A 87 -0.67 0.59 -1.33
N ARG A 88 -0.40 1.30 -2.42
CA ARG A 88 0.31 0.73 -3.57
C ARG A 88 1.77 0.39 -3.26
N LEU A 89 2.45 1.25 -2.51
CA LEU A 89 3.82 0.97 -2.02
C LEU A 89 3.82 -0.25 -1.10
N LEU A 90 2.88 -0.34 -0.16
CA LEU A 90 2.76 -1.48 0.76
C LEU A 90 2.51 -2.79 0.03
N GLY A 91 1.73 -2.80 -1.06
CA GLY A 91 1.54 -3.97 -1.90
C GLY A 91 2.87 -4.49 -2.49
N ILE A 92 3.77 -3.58 -2.90
CA ILE A 92 5.10 -3.94 -3.39
C ILE A 92 5.98 -4.48 -2.24
N VAL A 93 5.99 -3.79 -1.10
CA VAL A 93 6.74 -4.23 0.10
C VAL A 93 6.27 -5.62 0.54
N GLY A 94 4.96 -5.84 0.63
CA GLY A 94 4.37 -7.14 1.00
C GLY A 94 4.79 -8.28 0.06
N ALA A 95 4.89 -8.02 -1.24
CA ALA A 95 5.37 -9.01 -2.19
C ALA A 95 6.84 -9.42 -1.92
N THR A 96 7.69 -8.49 -1.48
CA THR A 96 9.09 -8.79 -1.11
C THR A 96 9.20 -9.55 0.21
N LEU A 97 8.18 -9.47 1.08
CA LEU A 97 8.09 -10.16 2.35
C LEU A 97 7.45 -11.55 2.24
N SER A 98 7.22 -12.07 1.05
CA SER A 98 6.72 -13.42 0.85
C SER A 98 7.82 -14.47 0.97
N GLY A 99 7.53 -15.60 1.62
CA GLY A 99 8.44 -16.75 1.71
C GLY A 99 8.85 -17.30 0.34
N GLU A 100 8.01 -17.13 -0.67
CA GLU A 100 8.36 -17.48 -2.04
C GLU A 100 9.48 -16.59 -2.60
N ALA A 101 9.40 -15.28 -2.36
CA ALA A 101 10.45 -14.33 -2.76
C ALA A 101 11.77 -14.66 -2.05
N VAL A 102 11.72 -14.99 -0.75
CA VAL A 102 12.89 -15.42 0.01
C VAL A 102 13.51 -16.69 -0.57
N LEU A 103 12.71 -17.74 -0.79
CA LEU A 103 13.21 -19.02 -1.33
C LEU A 103 13.79 -18.91 -2.74
N LYS A 104 13.31 -17.97 -3.53
CA LYS A 104 13.79 -17.71 -4.90
C LYS A 104 14.97 -16.72 -4.96
N GLY A 105 15.47 -16.24 -3.82
CA GLY A 105 16.51 -15.21 -3.78
C GLY A 105 16.09 -13.88 -4.39
N ARG A 106 14.81 -13.52 -4.28
CA ARG A 106 14.21 -12.31 -4.83
C ARG A 106 13.67 -11.35 -3.78
N SER A 107 13.92 -11.63 -2.50
CA SER A 107 13.52 -10.74 -1.40
C SER A 107 14.67 -9.83 -1.02
N LEU A 108 14.38 -8.55 -0.89
CA LEU A 108 15.27 -7.53 -0.34
C LEU A 108 15.66 -7.78 1.13
N PHE A 109 14.89 -8.63 1.81
CA PHE A 109 14.92 -8.82 3.25
C PHE A 109 15.28 -10.25 3.66
N ALA A 110 15.70 -11.12 2.71
CA ALA A 110 15.87 -12.56 2.94
C ALA A 110 16.72 -12.88 4.19
N ASP A 111 17.83 -12.16 4.39
CA ASP A 111 18.80 -12.40 5.47
C ASP A 111 18.72 -11.32 6.57
N ARG A 112 17.62 -10.57 6.64
CA ARG A 112 17.47 -9.40 7.50
C ARG A 112 16.53 -9.64 8.70
N MET A 113 16.21 -10.92 9.02
CA MET A 113 15.36 -11.23 10.17
C MET A 113 15.96 -10.65 11.45
N ASP A 114 15.12 -9.99 12.26
CA ASP A 114 15.46 -9.26 13.48
C ASP A 114 16.40 -8.05 13.28
N GLU A 115 16.59 -7.60 12.06
CA GLU A 115 17.31 -6.37 11.76
C GLU A 115 16.38 -5.19 11.50
N ALA A 116 16.89 -3.99 11.68
CA ALA A 116 16.20 -2.76 11.32
C ALA A 116 16.12 -2.63 9.78
N VAL A 117 14.91 -2.62 9.25
CA VAL A 117 14.59 -2.48 7.81
C VAL A 117 13.71 -1.27 7.51
N GLY A 118 13.27 -0.56 8.52
CA GLY A 118 12.45 0.64 8.44
C GLY A 118 12.72 1.60 9.59
N ALA A 119 12.12 2.78 9.54
CA ALA A 119 12.17 3.75 10.63
C ALA A 119 11.51 3.16 11.91
N PRO A 120 11.93 3.58 13.11
CA PRO A 120 11.33 3.09 14.37
C PRO A 120 9.82 3.37 14.50
N SER A 121 9.31 4.37 13.78
CA SER A 121 7.86 4.69 13.71
C SER A 121 7.06 3.72 12.83
N LEU A 122 7.74 2.83 12.06
CA LEU A 122 7.09 1.98 11.09
C LEU A 122 6.79 0.60 11.67
N THR A 123 5.50 0.31 11.84
CA THR A 123 5.00 -1.04 12.16
C THR A 123 4.03 -1.49 11.08
N LEU A 124 4.41 -2.56 10.37
CA LEU A 124 3.64 -3.17 9.27
C LEU A 124 3.09 -4.51 9.70
N VAL A 125 1.80 -4.70 9.53
CA VAL A 125 1.11 -5.96 9.83
C VAL A 125 0.34 -6.46 8.59
N ASP A 126 0.15 -7.77 8.50
CA ASP A 126 -0.87 -8.40 7.64
C ASP A 126 -1.93 -9.00 8.57
N ASP A 127 -3.11 -8.40 8.63
CA ASP A 127 -4.17 -8.83 9.55
C ASP A 127 -5.47 -9.16 8.80
N ALA A 128 -5.55 -10.39 8.32
CA ALA A 128 -6.76 -10.90 7.67
C ALA A 128 -7.96 -11.08 8.64
N THR A 129 -7.73 -10.92 9.96
CA THR A 129 -8.78 -11.02 10.98
C THR A 129 -9.40 -9.67 11.36
N ASP A 130 -8.85 -8.57 10.84
CA ASP A 130 -9.41 -7.24 11.01
C ASP A 130 -10.78 -7.16 10.32
N PRO A 131 -11.88 -6.95 11.06
CA PRO A 131 -13.22 -6.90 10.49
C PRO A 131 -13.45 -5.74 9.52
N ASP A 132 -12.68 -4.67 9.64
CA ASP A 132 -12.79 -3.48 8.80
C ASP A 132 -12.00 -3.64 7.49
N ALA A 133 -11.07 -4.61 7.43
CA ALA A 133 -10.28 -4.85 6.23
C ALA A 133 -11.17 -5.32 5.06
N PHE A 134 -11.03 -4.67 3.90
CA PHE A 134 -11.79 -5.01 2.70
C PHE A 134 -11.61 -6.48 2.28
N THR A 135 -10.43 -7.04 2.51
CA THR A 135 -10.02 -8.41 2.15
C THR A 135 -9.93 -9.36 3.35
N ALA A 136 -10.55 -9.00 4.49
CA ALA A 136 -10.60 -9.87 5.66
C ALA A 136 -11.20 -11.24 5.33
N SER A 137 -10.57 -12.29 5.83
CA SER A 137 -10.95 -13.69 5.57
C SER A 137 -10.61 -14.56 6.78
N ALA A 138 -11.50 -15.46 7.14
CA ALA A 138 -11.29 -16.41 8.25
C ALA A 138 -10.33 -17.54 7.91
N ILE A 139 -10.20 -17.88 6.63
CA ILE A 139 -9.32 -18.94 6.13
C ILE A 139 -8.53 -18.46 4.92
N ASP A 140 -7.33 -18.97 4.77
CA ASP A 140 -6.51 -18.78 3.58
C ASP A 140 -6.91 -19.70 2.42
N ALA A 141 -6.26 -19.59 1.27
CA ALA A 141 -6.56 -20.40 0.08
C ALA A 141 -6.20 -21.89 0.22
N GLU A 142 -5.56 -22.30 1.30
CA GLU A 142 -5.30 -23.70 1.66
C GLU A 142 -6.27 -24.21 2.75
N GLY A 143 -7.20 -23.37 3.23
CA GLY A 143 -8.18 -23.70 4.27
C GLY A 143 -7.61 -23.63 5.68
N LEU A 144 -6.46 -22.97 5.88
CA LEU A 144 -5.89 -22.73 7.19
C LEU A 144 -6.48 -21.44 7.77
N ALA A 145 -6.62 -21.38 9.10
CA ALA A 145 -7.06 -20.16 9.78
C ALA A 145 -6.06 -19.03 9.53
N THR A 146 -6.57 -17.88 9.13
CA THR A 146 -5.81 -16.63 9.03
C THR A 146 -5.54 -16.06 10.42
N ARG A 147 -4.62 -15.11 10.51
CA ARG A 147 -4.25 -14.45 11.76
C ARG A 147 -3.58 -13.12 11.50
N ARG A 148 -3.42 -12.35 12.55
CA ARG A 148 -2.59 -11.14 12.54
C ARG A 148 -1.10 -11.54 12.57
N ILE A 149 -0.34 -11.05 11.58
CA ILE A 149 1.08 -11.35 11.39
C ILE A 149 1.86 -10.04 11.45
N PRO A 150 2.64 -9.78 12.53
CA PRO A 150 3.56 -8.66 12.55
C PRO A 150 4.72 -8.92 11.59
N LEU A 151 4.81 -8.15 10.52
CA LEU A 151 5.87 -8.25 9.52
C LEU A 151 7.08 -7.41 9.91
N ILE A 152 6.82 -6.14 10.24
CA ILE A 152 7.83 -5.20 10.74
C ILE A 152 7.25 -4.58 12.03
N THR A 153 8.01 -4.56 13.10
CA THR A 153 7.61 -3.93 14.36
C THR A 153 8.68 -2.94 14.76
N ASP A 154 8.30 -1.68 14.96
CA ASP A 154 9.21 -0.59 15.32
C ASP A 154 10.45 -0.55 14.41
N GLY A 155 10.21 -0.70 13.11
CA GLY A 155 11.24 -0.74 12.06
C GLY A 155 12.01 -2.06 11.93
N VAL A 156 11.79 -3.04 12.83
CA VAL A 156 12.53 -4.32 12.85
C VAL A 156 11.73 -5.41 12.16
N LEU A 157 12.35 -6.13 11.22
CA LEU A 157 11.73 -7.27 10.53
C LEU A 157 11.47 -8.42 11.50
N LYS A 158 10.21 -8.89 11.59
CA LYS A 158 9.77 -9.92 12.53
C LYS A 158 9.26 -11.20 11.90
N SER A 159 8.76 -11.13 10.66
CA SER A 159 8.23 -12.31 9.99
C SER A 159 8.21 -12.12 8.48
N PHE A 160 8.09 -13.24 7.79
CA PHE A 160 7.67 -13.33 6.39
C PHE A 160 6.30 -14.00 6.31
N LEU A 161 5.62 -13.82 5.18
CA LEU A 161 4.38 -14.51 4.85
C LEU A 161 4.70 -15.90 4.28
N TYR A 162 4.01 -16.94 4.74
CA TYR A 162 4.22 -18.32 4.28
C TYR A 162 2.90 -19.04 4.04
N ASP A 163 2.80 -19.72 2.90
CA ASP A 163 1.88 -20.84 2.69
C ASP A 163 2.47 -22.16 3.22
N THR A 164 1.79 -23.28 3.08
CA THR A 164 2.30 -24.58 3.57
C THR A 164 3.51 -25.07 2.79
N TYR A 165 3.60 -24.74 1.50
CA TYR A 165 4.73 -25.15 0.66
C TYR A 165 6.01 -24.39 1.04
N THR A 166 5.95 -23.08 1.07
CA THR A 166 7.10 -22.23 1.36
C THR A 166 7.55 -22.36 2.81
N ALA A 167 6.60 -22.50 3.76
CA ALA A 167 6.89 -22.77 5.17
C ALA A 167 7.69 -24.05 5.36
N ARG A 168 7.25 -25.14 4.72
CA ARG A 168 7.97 -26.44 4.76
C ARG A 168 9.38 -26.31 4.20
N ARG A 169 9.54 -25.58 3.10
CA ARG A 169 10.85 -25.36 2.47
C ARG A 169 11.78 -24.51 3.37
N ALA A 170 11.23 -23.56 4.10
CA ALA A 170 11.95 -22.71 5.03
C ALA A 170 12.16 -23.35 6.42
N GLY A 171 11.55 -24.51 6.71
CA GLY A 171 11.64 -25.17 8.02
C GLY A 171 10.82 -24.46 9.11
N VAL A 172 9.78 -23.72 8.74
CA VAL A 172 8.90 -22.97 9.65
C VAL A 172 7.45 -23.42 9.52
N SER A 173 6.55 -22.88 10.32
CA SER A 173 5.10 -23.08 10.20
C SER A 173 4.49 -22.09 9.22
N SER A 174 3.43 -22.52 8.49
CA SER A 174 2.63 -21.62 7.67
C SER A 174 2.05 -20.47 8.52
N THR A 175 2.01 -19.30 7.94
CA THR A 175 1.40 -18.12 8.56
C THR A 175 -0.10 -18.01 8.23
N GLY A 176 -0.66 -18.90 7.40
CA GLY A 176 -2.02 -18.80 6.90
C GLY A 176 -2.13 -17.68 5.85
N SER A 177 -1.09 -17.57 5.01
CA SER A 177 -0.99 -16.50 4.01
C SER A 177 -1.03 -17.05 2.58
N ALA A 178 -1.73 -18.16 2.38
CA ALA A 178 -2.00 -18.66 1.04
C ALA A 178 -3.06 -17.80 0.35
N VAL A 179 -2.76 -17.35 -0.86
CA VAL A 179 -3.69 -16.62 -1.73
C VAL A 179 -3.87 -17.36 -3.05
N ARG A 180 -4.98 -17.11 -3.74
CA ARG A 180 -5.29 -17.76 -5.02
C ARG A 180 -6.03 -16.81 -5.94
N GLY A 181 -5.56 -16.65 -7.15
CA GLY A 181 -6.20 -15.82 -8.17
C GLY A 181 -7.50 -16.40 -8.76
N GLY A 182 -7.92 -17.57 -8.29
CA GLY A 182 -9.16 -18.24 -8.69
C GLY A 182 -9.11 -19.75 -8.41
N PHE A 183 -10.26 -20.43 -8.45
CA PHE A 183 -10.37 -21.85 -8.05
C PHE A 183 -9.51 -22.80 -8.92
N LYS A 184 -9.16 -22.42 -10.15
CA LYS A 184 -8.30 -23.23 -11.05
C LYS A 184 -6.80 -23.02 -10.80
N GLY A 185 -6.41 -21.94 -10.11
CA GLY A 185 -5.01 -21.64 -9.83
C GLY A 185 -4.47 -22.49 -8.67
N THR A 186 -3.16 -22.69 -8.62
CA THR A 186 -2.50 -23.20 -7.42
C THR A 186 -2.40 -22.07 -6.38
N PRO A 187 -2.49 -22.37 -5.07
CA PRO A 187 -2.17 -21.41 -4.04
C PRO A 187 -0.74 -20.90 -4.18
N GLY A 188 -0.52 -19.65 -3.83
CA GLY A 188 0.78 -19.03 -3.67
C GLY A 188 0.79 -18.19 -2.41
N VAL A 189 1.91 -17.56 -2.09
CA VAL A 189 2.03 -16.70 -0.91
C VAL A 189 1.64 -15.27 -1.25
N GLY A 190 0.84 -14.65 -0.41
CA GLY A 190 0.49 -13.23 -0.52
C GLY A 190 -0.05 -12.65 0.77
N ALA A 191 -0.06 -11.33 0.84
CA ALA A 191 -0.71 -10.62 1.92
C ALA A 191 -2.24 -10.62 1.72
N HIS A 192 -2.95 -10.69 2.82
CA HIS A 192 -4.41 -10.55 2.84
C HIS A 192 -4.83 -9.12 3.13
N ALA A 193 -4.32 -8.52 4.20
CA ALA A 193 -4.75 -7.22 4.68
C ALA A 193 -3.58 -6.45 5.32
N LEU A 194 -2.71 -5.90 4.47
CA LEU A 194 -1.57 -5.11 4.91
C LEU A 194 -2.03 -3.75 5.45
N SER A 195 -1.48 -3.36 6.60
CA SER A 195 -1.65 -2.01 7.13
C SER A 195 -0.43 -1.56 7.92
N LEU A 196 -0.16 -0.26 7.91
CA LEU A 196 0.72 0.37 8.88
C LEU A 196 -0.08 0.70 10.14
N THR A 197 0.55 0.60 11.29
CA THR A 197 -0.04 1.15 12.51
C THR A 197 -0.13 2.66 12.37
N PRO A 198 -1.33 3.26 12.47
CA PRO A 198 -1.50 4.71 12.33
C PRO A 198 -0.75 5.49 13.41
N GLY A 199 -0.25 6.65 13.03
CA GLY A 199 0.23 7.67 13.95
C GLY A 199 -0.90 8.50 14.55
N THR A 200 -0.59 9.70 15.00
CA THR A 200 -1.55 10.56 15.71
C THR A 200 -1.91 11.85 14.96
N ARG A 201 -1.15 12.21 13.93
CA ARG A 201 -1.34 13.46 13.18
C ARG A 201 -2.06 13.20 11.87
N SER A 202 -2.95 14.12 11.51
CA SER A 202 -3.61 14.12 10.21
C SER A 202 -2.65 14.47 9.08
N GLN A 203 -3.04 14.23 7.82
CA GLN A 203 -2.28 14.65 6.65
C GLN A 203 -1.99 16.16 6.68
N ASP A 204 -2.98 16.98 7.00
CA ASP A 204 -2.82 18.45 7.05
C ASP A 204 -1.82 18.88 8.12
N GLU A 205 -1.84 18.25 9.29
CA GLU A 205 -0.86 18.52 10.36
C GLU A 205 0.55 18.10 9.97
N ILE A 206 0.71 17.00 9.24
CA ILE A 206 2.00 16.55 8.71
C ILE A 206 2.48 17.54 7.65
N VAL A 207 1.64 17.92 6.69
CA VAL A 207 1.95 18.92 5.66
C VAL A 207 2.36 20.24 6.30
N ALA A 208 1.65 20.71 7.34
CA ALA A 208 1.95 21.96 8.06
C ALA A 208 3.35 21.99 8.70
N SER A 209 3.98 20.84 8.92
CA SER A 209 5.34 20.75 9.48
C SER A 209 6.46 20.72 8.42
N ILE A 210 6.12 20.73 7.13
CA ILE A 210 7.07 20.58 6.03
C ILE A 210 7.25 21.91 5.32
N ASP A 211 8.47 22.47 5.35
CA ASP A 211 8.78 23.73 4.69
C ASP A 211 8.84 23.61 3.16
N ASP A 212 9.48 22.56 2.64
CA ASP A 212 9.59 22.27 1.20
C ASP A 212 9.36 20.78 0.93
N GLY A 213 8.29 20.43 0.20
CA GLY A 213 7.89 19.05 -0.03
C GLY A 213 7.02 18.86 -1.27
N LEU A 214 6.56 17.63 -1.43
CA LEU A 214 5.60 17.23 -2.45
C LEU A 214 4.56 16.29 -1.83
N LEU A 215 3.29 16.68 -1.82
CA LEU A 215 2.18 15.78 -1.57
C LEU A 215 1.89 14.99 -2.85
N VAL A 216 2.22 13.69 -2.84
CA VAL A 216 2.06 12.79 -4.00
C VAL A 216 0.67 12.15 -3.94
N GLN A 217 -0.17 12.51 -4.90
CA GLN A 217 -1.56 12.02 -5.00
C GLN A 217 -1.72 10.93 -6.05
N GLY A 218 -0.78 10.81 -6.98
CA GLY A 218 -0.77 9.80 -8.01
C GLY A 218 0.64 9.33 -8.39
N VAL A 219 0.76 8.04 -8.71
CA VAL A 219 2.00 7.45 -9.22
C VAL A 219 1.71 6.59 -10.44
N THR A 220 2.61 6.64 -11.40
CA THR A 220 2.55 5.87 -12.65
C THR A 220 3.83 5.07 -12.87
N GLY A 221 3.74 3.99 -13.62
CA GLY A 221 4.91 3.18 -13.97
C GLY A 221 5.42 2.26 -12.86
N LEU A 222 4.64 1.96 -11.82
CA LEU A 222 5.04 1.04 -10.75
C LEU A 222 5.49 -0.34 -11.27
N HIS A 223 4.89 -0.83 -12.35
CA HIS A 223 5.22 -2.15 -12.94
C HIS A 223 6.56 -2.18 -13.68
N SER A 224 7.10 -1.03 -14.06
CA SER A 224 8.36 -0.91 -14.82
C SER A 224 9.44 -0.10 -14.10
N GLY A 225 9.04 0.79 -13.21
CA GLY A 225 9.94 1.66 -12.45
C GLY A 225 10.33 1.13 -11.08
N VAL A 226 9.87 -0.07 -10.72
CA VAL A 226 10.23 -0.71 -9.44
C VAL A 226 10.84 -2.08 -9.70
N ASN A 227 12.01 -2.30 -9.15
CA ASN A 227 12.66 -3.61 -9.15
C ASN A 227 12.61 -4.20 -7.74
N ALA A 228 11.73 -5.16 -7.52
CA ALA A 228 11.54 -5.79 -6.22
C ALA A 228 12.75 -6.65 -5.76
N VAL A 229 13.74 -6.89 -6.63
CA VAL A 229 14.95 -7.67 -6.30
C VAL A 229 16.09 -6.77 -5.87
N SER A 230 16.38 -5.69 -6.62
CA SER A 230 17.41 -4.71 -6.25
C SER A 230 16.91 -3.66 -5.27
N GLY A 231 15.62 -3.42 -5.25
CA GLY A 231 14.98 -2.36 -4.49
C GLY A 231 14.88 -1.03 -5.22
N ASP A 232 15.38 -0.92 -6.45
CA ASP A 232 15.29 0.32 -7.19
C ASP A 232 13.85 0.78 -7.34
N PHE A 233 13.61 2.05 -7.05
CA PHE A 233 12.31 2.70 -7.12
C PHE A 233 12.45 4.01 -7.88
N SER A 234 11.80 4.09 -9.04
CA SER A 234 11.78 5.30 -9.89
C SER A 234 10.47 5.34 -10.66
N VAL A 235 9.53 6.15 -10.22
CA VAL A 235 8.16 6.16 -10.73
C VAL A 235 7.71 7.57 -11.08
N GLY A 236 6.87 7.71 -12.09
CA GLY A 236 6.20 8.96 -12.37
C GLY A 236 5.30 9.37 -11.21
N ALA A 237 5.27 10.66 -10.90
CA ALA A 237 4.47 11.20 -9.81
C ALA A 237 3.76 12.49 -10.23
N GLU A 238 2.61 12.71 -9.60
CA GLU A 238 1.82 13.93 -9.67
C GLU A 238 1.25 14.26 -8.30
N GLY A 239 0.99 15.54 -8.07
CA GLY A 239 0.47 16.00 -6.78
C GLY A 239 0.64 17.49 -6.59
N LEU A 240 0.77 17.92 -5.34
CA LEU A 240 0.85 19.33 -4.97
C LEU A 240 2.20 19.63 -4.29
N ARG A 241 2.83 20.73 -4.66
CA ARG A 241 3.97 21.24 -3.89
C ARG A 241 3.53 21.58 -2.47
N ILE A 242 4.47 21.42 -1.53
CA ILE A 242 4.33 21.91 -0.17
C ILE A 242 5.34 23.06 -0.03
N ARG A 243 4.87 24.22 0.43
CA ARG A 243 5.71 25.40 0.70
C ARG A 243 5.28 26.05 2.00
N GLY A 244 6.20 26.16 2.95
CA GLY A 244 5.95 26.80 4.23
C GLY A 244 4.78 26.17 5.01
N GLY A 245 4.60 24.85 4.91
CA GLY A 245 3.53 24.15 5.59
C GLY A 245 2.16 24.16 4.88
N GLU A 246 2.08 24.64 3.65
CA GLU A 246 0.83 24.71 2.90
C GLU A 246 0.98 23.99 1.54
N THR A 247 -0.12 23.41 1.05
CA THR A 247 -0.19 22.90 -0.33
C THR A 247 -0.24 24.08 -1.30
N ALA A 248 0.60 24.02 -2.35
CA ALA A 248 0.79 25.10 -3.31
C ALA A 248 0.50 24.61 -4.75
N GLU A 249 1.34 25.02 -5.70
CA GLU A 249 1.14 24.73 -7.11
C GLU A 249 1.08 23.23 -7.44
N PRO A 250 0.19 22.80 -8.35
CA PRO A 250 0.13 21.42 -8.81
C PRO A 250 1.32 21.05 -9.70
N VAL A 251 1.77 19.81 -9.56
CA VAL A 251 2.94 19.25 -10.26
C VAL A 251 2.57 17.95 -10.96
N ARG A 252 3.02 17.80 -12.20
CA ARG A 252 2.91 16.56 -12.98
C ARG A 252 4.19 16.29 -13.78
N GLU A 253 4.25 15.11 -14.38
CA GLU A 253 5.39 14.70 -15.23
C GLU A 253 6.74 14.84 -14.52
N VAL A 254 6.75 14.56 -13.23
CA VAL A 254 7.97 14.41 -12.44
C VAL A 254 8.18 12.93 -12.08
N THR A 255 9.41 12.59 -11.78
CA THR A 255 9.77 11.26 -11.29
C THR A 255 10.22 11.37 -9.84
N ILE A 256 9.71 10.52 -8.97
CA ILE A 256 10.26 10.33 -7.64
C ILE A 256 11.11 9.06 -7.63
N ALA A 257 12.32 9.15 -7.08
CA ALA A 257 13.31 8.08 -7.11
C ALA A 257 14.00 7.89 -5.76
N SER A 258 14.17 6.62 -5.39
CA SER A 258 14.86 6.16 -4.19
C SER A 258 15.14 4.65 -4.32
N THR A 259 15.31 3.96 -3.21
CA THR A 259 15.18 2.51 -3.12
C THR A 259 14.09 2.16 -2.11
N ILE A 260 13.47 0.98 -2.24
CA ILE A 260 12.45 0.51 -1.28
C ILE A 260 13.00 0.53 0.14
N GLN A 261 14.26 0.11 0.32
CA GLN A 261 14.94 0.11 1.61
C GLN A 261 15.04 1.54 2.20
N ARG A 262 15.45 2.51 1.38
CA ARG A 262 15.56 3.90 1.82
C ARG A 262 14.19 4.50 2.10
N LEU A 263 13.19 4.21 1.26
CA LEU A 263 11.82 4.68 1.51
C LEU A 263 11.29 4.23 2.88
N LEU A 264 11.58 2.99 3.30
CA LEU A 264 11.17 2.50 4.60
C LEU A 264 12.01 3.07 5.75
N LEU A 265 13.33 3.23 5.56
CA LEU A 265 14.24 3.77 6.59
C LEU A 265 14.05 5.26 6.82
N ASP A 266 13.72 6.01 5.76
CA ASP A 266 13.59 7.47 5.77
C ASP A 266 12.14 7.93 6.06
N VAL A 267 11.25 7.02 6.49
CA VAL A 267 9.92 7.40 6.99
C VAL A 267 10.10 8.35 8.18
N ALA A 268 9.65 9.58 8.00
CA ALA A 268 9.66 10.59 9.04
C ALA A 268 8.42 10.51 9.93
N GLU A 269 7.26 10.25 9.33
CA GLU A 269 5.99 10.20 10.05
C GLU A 269 4.95 9.34 9.34
N VAL A 270 4.07 8.69 10.14
CA VAL A 270 2.88 7.95 9.68
C VAL A 270 1.66 8.73 10.15
N GLY A 271 0.71 8.96 9.26
CA GLY A 271 -0.54 9.68 9.56
C GLY A 271 -1.53 8.88 10.39
N SER A 272 -2.59 9.55 10.83
CA SER A 272 -3.70 8.95 11.59
C SER A 272 -4.87 8.48 10.70
N ASP A 273 -4.82 8.77 9.41
CA ASP A 273 -5.87 8.64 8.41
C ASP A 273 -5.85 7.29 7.70
N LEU A 274 -5.74 6.19 8.45
CA LEU A 274 -5.79 4.85 7.87
C LEU A 274 -7.15 4.61 7.23
N GLU A 275 -7.13 4.21 5.97
CA GLU A 275 -8.31 3.85 5.20
C GLU A 275 -8.13 2.53 4.43
N TRP A 276 -9.15 1.70 4.44
CA TRP A 276 -9.19 0.53 3.59
C TRP A 276 -9.59 0.92 2.16
N LEU A 277 -8.93 0.31 1.19
CA LEU A 277 -9.14 0.52 -0.25
C LEU A 277 -9.57 -0.81 -0.89
N PRO A 278 -10.08 -0.83 -2.13
CA PRO A 278 -10.47 -2.07 -2.79
C PRO A 278 -9.24 -2.89 -3.24
N MET A 279 -8.33 -3.12 -2.32
CA MET A 279 -7.08 -3.87 -2.50
C MET A 279 -6.65 -4.54 -1.18
N SER A 280 -5.58 -5.34 -1.20
CA SER A 280 -5.06 -6.06 -0.04
C SER A 280 -4.16 -5.23 0.88
N ALA A 281 -4.20 -3.92 0.75
CA ALA A 281 -3.46 -3.00 1.62
C ALA A 281 -4.33 -1.78 1.95
N ALA A 282 -4.31 -1.36 3.20
CA ALA A 282 -4.83 -0.07 3.62
C ALA A 282 -3.87 1.04 3.23
N GLY A 283 -4.42 2.22 3.01
CA GLY A 283 -3.67 3.46 2.86
C GLY A 283 -3.58 4.22 4.17
N VAL A 284 -2.55 5.02 4.29
CA VAL A 284 -2.36 6.01 5.35
C VAL A 284 -1.40 7.06 4.83
N THR A 285 -1.54 8.31 5.25
CA THR A 285 -0.54 9.33 4.92
C THR A 285 0.85 8.91 5.43
N LEU A 286 1.87 9.00 4.55
CA LEU A 286 3.23 8.61 4.88
C LEU A 286 4.22 9.69 4.42
N ALA A 287 4.87 10.37 5.36
CA ALA A 287 5.93 11.33 5.07
C ALA A 287 7.29 10.61 5.02
N ILE A 288 8.03 10.80 3.94
CA ILE A 288 9.33 10.20 3.70
C ILE A 288 10.32 11.30 3.36
N ALA A 289 11.40 11.37 4.12
CA ALA A 289 12.45 12.36 3.92
C ALA A 289 13.41 11.98 2.78
N ASP A 290 14.09 12.97 2.24
CA ASP A 290 15.26 12.80 1.36
C ASP A 290 14.99 12.00 0.07
N VAL A 291 13.83 12.16 -0.54
CA VAL A 291 13.47 11.55 -1.83
C VAL A 291 13.90 12.45 -2.98
N THR A 292 14.47 11.86 -4.02
CA THR A 292 14.84 12.61 -5.23
C THR A 292 13.61 12.80 -6.10
N MET A 293 13.27 14.06 -6.40
CA MET A 293 12.32 14.42 -7.44
C MET A 293 13.06 14.93 -8.66
N SER A 294 12.80 14.36 -9.83
CA SER A 294 13.35 14.80 -11.12
C SER A 294 12.22 15.30 -12.01
N GLY A 295 12.36 16.50 -12.55
CA GLY A 295 11.37 17.09 -13.45
C GLY A 295 12.02 17.75 -14.66
N THR A 296 12.53 18.95 -14.52
CA THR A 296 13.24 19.68 -15.60
C THR A 296 14.71 19.83 -15.26
#